data_4f485e99cfa4987dfcfa35705b115ab1
#
_entry.id   4f485e99cfa4987dfcfa35705b115ab1
#
_cell.length_a   1.000
_cell.length_b   1.000
_cell.length_c   1.000
_cell.angle_alpha   90.00
_cell.angle_beta   90.00
_cell.angle_gamma   90.00
#
_symmetry.space_group_name_H-M   'P 1'
#
loop_
_entity.id
_entity.type
_entity.pdbx_description
1 polymer ?
#
loop_
_entity_poly.entity_id
_entity_poly.type
_entity_poly.pdbx_seq_one_letter_code
_entity_poly.pdbx_strand_id
1 'polypeptide(L)'
;MKKYYSYRVNKYISQLPGNNEWISFYDIGSSVTQEDYLYTENEFIKLFMDVSELFNIQDYKITDLENYEKLDYHNGDKIQCMNIEPLIRNILREKLWCKLRSNKLEFHFGYDYYMYIVAYDFPISMNDINTHLIVEKFDSPYIS
;
A
#
# COMPACT_ATOMS: atom_id res chain seq x y z
N MET A 1 -11.37 -23.32 5.70
CA MET A 1 -11.15 -21.88 5.99
C MET A 1 -9.71 -21.51 5.72
N LYS A 2 -9.48 -20.47 4.95
CA LYS A 2 -8.13 -20.05 4.58
C LYS A 2 -7.49 -19.27 5.72
N LYS A 3 -6.31 -19.70 6.14
CA LYS A 3 -5.55 -18.98 7.17
C LYS A 3 -4.90 -17.76 6.56
N TYR A 4 -4.94 -16.63 7.26
CA TYR A 4 -4.31 -15.41 6.78
C TYR A 4 -3.48 -14.77 7.89
N TYR A 5 -2.54 -13.91 7.44
CA TYR A 5 -1.69 -13.09 8.30
C TYR A 5 -1.87 -11.63 7.83
N SER A 6 -2.37 -10.79 8.72
CA SER A 6 -2.68 -9.40 8.38
C SER A 6 -1.74 -8.45 9.07
N TYR A 7 -1.34 -7.40 8.36
CA TYR A 7 -0.39 -6.40 8.83
C TYR A 7 -0.90 -5.01 8.50
N ARG A 8 -0.57 -4.07 9.38
CA ARG A 8 -0.82 -2.66 9.11
C ARG A 8 0.51 -1.97 8.92
N VAL A 9 0.64 -1.25 7.81
CA VAL A 9 1.81 -0.42 7.55
C VAL A 9 1.51 0.95 8.11
N ASN A 10 2.31 1.36 9.10
CA ASN A 10 2.08 2.59 9.82
C ASN A 10 2.40 3.79 8.94
N LYS A 11 1.60 4.84 9.06
CA LYS A 11 1.81 6.12 8.38
C LYS A 11 2.97 6.91 8.96
N TYR A 12 3.58 6.43 10.03
CA TYR A 12 4.75 7.06 10.64
C TYR A 12 6.02 6.47 10.04
N ILE A 13 7.04 7.31 9.89
CA ILE A 13 8.36 6.88 9.45
C ILE A 13 9.33 7.17 10.58
N SER A 14 9.98 6.12 11.08
CA SER A 14 10.80 6.19 12.30
C SER A 14 12.05 7.05 12.16
N GLN A 15 12.49 7.35 10.94
CA GLN A 15 13.74 8.08 10.70
C GLN A 15 13.56 9.55 10.32
N LEU A 16 12.33 10.02 10.16
CA LEU A 16 12.09 11.43 9.86
C LEU A 16 12.14 12.25 11.14
N PRO A 17 12.78 13.43 11.12
CA PRO A 17 12.79 14.32 12.27
C PRO A 17 11.43 14.98 12.50
N GLY A 18 11.16 15.34 13.76
CA GLY A 18 9.91 16.02 14.11
C GLY A 18 8.69 15.13 14.03
N ASN A 19 7.65 15.62 13.41
CA ASN A 19 6.42 14.84 13.23
C ASN A 19 6.57 13.85 12.09
N ASN A 20 6.62 12.57 12.43
CA ASN A 20 6.81 11.47 11.46
C ASN A 20 5.50 11.00 10.85
N GLU A 21 4.41 11.69 11.11
CA GLU A 21 3.10 11.28 10.63
C GLU A 21 2.98 11.45 9.12
N TRP A 22 2.34 10.45 8.47
CA TRP A 22 2.02 10.56 7.06
C TRP A 22 1.09 11.75 6.82
N ILE A 23 1.41 12.55 5.84
CA ILE A 23 0.64 13.74 5.49
C ILE A 23 0.18 13.57 4.05
N SER A 24 -1.05 13.99 3.77
CA SER A 24 -1.67 13.86 2.46
C SER A 24 -0.86 14.57 1.37
N PHE A 25 -0.94 14.04 0.14
CA PHE A 25 -0.37 14.69 -1.02
C PHE A 25 -0.82 16.15 -1.14
N TYR A 26 -2.06 16.46 -0.71
CA TYR A 26 -2.61 17.81 -0.78
C TYR A 26 -2.02 18.76 0.26
N ASP A 27 -1.25 18.26 1.21
CA ASP A 27 -0.58 19.09 2.22
C ASP A 27 0.81 19.58 1.77
N ILE A 28 1.25 19.18 0.57
CA ILE A 28 2.53 19.63 0.02
C ILE A 28 2.51 21.16 -0.13
N GLY A 29 3.54 21.80 0.40
CA GLY A 29 3.67 23.25 0.34
C GLY A 29 3.05 23.99 1.51
N SER A 30 2.23 23.31 2.34
CA SER A 30 1.65 23.93 3.55
C SER A 30 2.26 23.36 4.82
N SER A 31 2.23 22.04 5.00
CA SER A 31 2.75 21.38 6.20
C SER A 31 3.83 20.35 5.93
N VAL A 32 4.10 20.05 4.65
CA VAL A 32 5.13 19.08 4.25
C VAL A 32 5.77 19.54 2.96
N THR A 33 7.06 19.25 2.78
CA THR A 33 7.74 19.51 1.52
C THR A 33 7.44 18.42 0.50
N GLN A 34 7.60 18.75 -0.78
CA GLN A 34 7.44 17.77 -1.84
C GLN A 34 8.44 16.62 -1.69
N GLU A 35 9.68 16.93 -1.27
CA GLU A 35 10.70 15.89 -1.07
C GLU A 35 10.31 14.92 0.03
N ASP A 36 9.83 15.40 1.16
CA ASP A 36 9.43 14.56 2.29
C ASP A 36 8.23 13.70 1.91
N TYR A 37 7.27 14.28 1.19
CA TYR A 37 6.13 13.51 0.70
C TYR A 37 6.57 12.39 -0.24
N LEU A 38 7.40 12.72 -1.24
CA LEU A 38 7.86 11.74 -2.22
C LEU A 38 8.69 10.64 -1.58
N TYR A 39 9.49 10.99 -0.57
CA TYR A 39 10.25 9.99 0.18
C TYR A 39 9.30 8.96 0.79
N THR A 40 8.25 9.41 1.45
CA THR A 40 7.27 8.52 2.10
C THR A 40 6.50 7.69 1.07
N GLU A 41 6.03 8.34 0.00
CA GLU A 41 5.32 7.65 -1.07
C GLU A 41 6.19 6.54 -1.68
N ASN A 42 7.46 6.84 -1.95
CA ASN A 42 8.39 5.87 -2.52
C ASN A 42 8.65 4.71 -1.57
N GLU A 43 8.66 4.95 -0.25
CA GLU A 43 8.84 3.87 0.73
C GLU A 43 7.64 2.92 0.74
N PHE A 44 6.42 3.44 0.60
CA PHE A 44 5.23 2.58 0.48
C PHE A 44 5.29 1.73 -0.79
N ILE A 45 5.68 2.34 -1.91
CA ILE A 45 5.79 1.63 -3.19
C ILE A 45 6.87 0.56 -3.11
N LYS A 46 8.02 0.89 -2.54
CA LYS A 46 9.11 -0.06 -2.36
C LYS A 46 8.68 -1.25 -1.53
N LEU A 47 8.00 -1.00 -0.42
CA LEU A 47 7.49 -2.07 0.43
C LEU A 47 6.51 -2.97 -0.34
N PHE A 48 5.58 -2.36 -1.09
CA PHE A 48 4.64 -3.10 -1.92
C PHE A 48 5.38 -4.03 -2.89
N MET A 49 6.38 -3.50 -3.59
CA MET A 49 7.12 -4.27 -4.58
C MET A 49 7.95 -5.38 -3.92
N ASP A 50 8.59 -5.09 -2.80
CA ASP A 50 9.41 -6.07 -2.09
C ASP A 50 8.57 -7.25 -1.58
N VAL A 51 7.41 -6.98 -1.00
CA VAL A 51 6.53 -8.03 -0.52
C VAL A 51 5.96 -8.84 -1.69
N SER A 52 5.60 -8.16 -2.77
CA SER A 52 5.12 -8.83 -3.98
C SER A 52 6.17 -9.80 -4.53
N GLU A 53 7.43 -9.40 -4.52
CA GLU A 53 8.53 -10.24 -4.98
C GLU A 53 8.74 -11.46 -4.08
N LEU A 54 8.65 -11.27 -2.76
CA LEU A 54 8.76 -12.38 -1.80
C LEU A 54 7.74 -13.47 -2.06
N PHE A 55 6.54 -13.10 -2.50
CA PHE A 55 5.45 -14.04 -2.75
C PHE A 55 5.34 -14.44 -4.21
N ASN A 56 6.25 -13.98 -5.07
CA ASN A 56 6.24 -14.25 -6.51
C ASN A 56 4.93 -13.84 -7.19
N ILE A 57 4.41 -12.69 -6.82
CA ILE A 57 3.17 -12.18 -7.42
C ILE A 57 3.49 -11.52 -8.76
N GLN A 58 2.78 -11.94 -9.81
CA GLN A 58 2.95 -11.41 -11.16
C GLN A 58 1.99 -10.26 -11.45
N ASP A 59 0.77 -10.35 -10.93
CA ASP A 59 -0.24 -9.33 -11.16
C ASP A 59 -1.21 -9.27 -9.98
N TYR A 60 -1.97 -8.18 -9.95
CA TYR A 60 -3.03 -7.96 -8.97
C TYR A 60 -4.32 -7.62 -9.71
N LYS A 61 -5.43 -8.04 -9.14
CA LYS A 61 -6.76 -7.73 -9.64
C LYS A 61 -7.34 -6.57 -8.83
N ILE A 62 -7.86 -5.57 -9.54
CA ILE A 62 -8.55 -4.45 -8.90
C ILE A 62 -9.94 -4.89 -8.47
N THR A 63 -10.27 -4.66 -7.19
CA THR A 63 -11.62 -4.91 -6.66
C THR A 63 -12.05 -3.74 -5.80
N ASP A 64 -13.36 -3.60 -5.60
CA ASP A 64 -13.97 -2.57 -4.75
C ASP A 64 -13.53 -1.15 -5.13
N LEU A 65 -13.45 -0.89 -6.43
CA LEU A 65 -12.94 0.38 -6.96
C LEU A 65 -13.86 1.55 -6.69
N GLU A 66 -13.28 2.63 -6.17
CA GLU A 66 -13.91 3.95 -6.09
C GLU A 66 -13.01 4.92 -6.86
N ASN A 67 -13.45 5.33 -8.03
CA ASN A 67 -12.64 6.10 -8.96
C ASN A 67 -13.07 7.56 -8.99
N TYR A 68 -12.48 8.37 -8.10
CA TYR A 68 -12.92 9.75 -7.88
C TYR A 68 -12.62 10.68 -9.06
N GLU A 69 -11.51 10.45 -9.75
CA GLU A 69 -11.09 11.31 -10.87
C GLU A 69 -11.31 10.67 -12.23
N LYS A 70 -12.08 9.58 -12.27
CA LYS A 70 -12.45 8.88 -13.50
C LYS A 70 -11.23 8.47 -14.34
N LEU A 71 -10.21 7.95 -13.65
CA LEU A 71 -9.03 7.39 -14.30
C LEU A 71 -9.41 6.11 -15.03
N ASP A 72 -8.56 5.67 -15.95
CA ASP A 72 -8.84 4.51 -16.81
C ASP A 72 -8.53 3.19 -16.11
N TYR A 73 -9.25 2.91 -15.03
CA TYR A 73 -9.18 1.64 -14.28
C TYR A 73 -10.59 1.16 -14.01
N HIS A 74 -10.76 -0.17 -13.97
CA HIS A 74 -12.06 -0.80 -13.79
C HIS A 74 -11.94 -1.99 -12.84
N ASN A 75 -13.03 -2.31 -12.13
CA ASN A 75 -13.09 -3.54 -11.33
C ASN A 75 -12.84 -4.75 -12.22
N GLY A 76 -11.99 -5.65 -11.74
CA GLY A 76 -11.63 -6.85 -12.49
C GLY A 76 -10.38 -6.69 -13.34
N ASP A 77 -9.87 -5.47 -13.51
CA ASP A 77 -8.63 -5.27 -14.26
C ASP A 77 -7.48 -5.99 -13.56
N LYS A 78 -6.66 -6.69 -14.35
CA LYS A 78 -5.42 -7.30 -13.88
C LYS A 78 -4.26 -6.39 -14.26
N ILE A 79 -3.54 -5.93 -13.26
CA ILE A 79 -2.40 -5.03 -13.46
C ILE A 79 -1.14 -5.79 -13.11
N GLN A 80 -0.24 -5.91 -14.07
CA GLN A 80 1.04 -6.58 -13.85
C GLN A 80 1.93 -5.73 -12.95
N CYS A 81 2.73 -6.40 -12.12
CA CYS A 81 3.61 -5.70 -11.19
C CYS A 81 4.55 -4.72 -11.89
N MET A 82 4.98 -5.03 -13.11
CA MET A 82 5.82 -4.12 -13.88
C MET A 82 5.11 -2.80 -14.26
N ASN A 83 3.77 -2.78 -14.19
CA ASN A 83 2.95 -1.63 -14.58
C ASN A 83 2.15 -1.04 -13.43
N ILE A 84 2.38 -1.51 -12.20
CA ILE A 84 1.47 -1.19 -11.09
C ILE A 84 1.84 0.10 -10.35
N GLU A 85 3.06 0.57 -10.51
CA GLU A 85 3.52 1.75 -9.76
C GLU A 85 2.63 2.98 -9.96
N PRO A 86 2.24 3.34 -11.20
CA PRO A 86 1.36 4.51 -11.38
C PRO A 86 0.01 4.36 -10.68
N LEU A 87 -0.53 3.15 -10.63
CA LEU A 87 -1.77 2.89 -9.92
C LEU A 87 -1.61 3.14 -8.42
N ILE A 88 -0.53 2.62 -7.83
CA ILE A 88 -0.28 2.80 -6.40
C ILE A 88 -0.11 4.28 -6.07
N ARG A 89 0.62 5.02 -6.90
CA ARG A 89 0.77 6.47 -6.69
C ARG A 89 -0.58 7.18 -6.70
N ASN A 90 -1.46 6.82 -7.61
CA ASN A 90 -2.80 7.40 -7.68
C ASN A 90 -3.61 7.07 -6.42
N ILE A 91 -3.48 5.84 -5.91
CA ILE A 91 -4.16 5.45 -4.66
C ILE A 91 -3.62 6.29 -3.48
N LEU A 92 -2.31 6.38 -3.35
CA LEU A 92 -1.69 7.13 -2.26
C LEU A 92 -1.99 8.61 -2.33
N ARG A 93 -2.24 9.14 -3.51
CA ARG A 93 -2.61 10.54 -3.74
C ARG A 93 -4.12 10.78 -3.70
N GLU A 94 -4.87 9.76 -3.29
CA GLU A 94 -6.32 9.84 -3.06
C GLU A 94 -7.12 10.16 -4.33
N LYS A 95 -6.60 9.80 -5.49
CA LYS A 95 -7.32 9.98 -6.76
C LYS A 95 -8.30 8.85 -7.04
N LEU A 96 -8.05 7.70 -6.45
CA LEU A 96 -8.95 6.55 -6.47
C LEU A 96 -8.67 5.68 -5.26
N TRP A 97 -9.59 4.77 -4.97
CA TRP A 97 -9.42 3.77 -3.93
C TRP A 97 -9.78 2.40 -4.48
N CYS A 98 -9.02 1.39 -4.11
CA CYS A 98 -9.36 0.01 -4.45
C CYS A 98 -8.61 -0.95 -3.55
N LYS A 99 -8.99 -2.22 -3.64
CA LYS A 99 -8.19 -3.33 -3.11
C LYS A 99 -7.42 -3.95 -4.27
N LEU A 100 -6.20 -4.39 -3.98
CA LEU A 100 -5.37 -5.12 -4.95
C LEU A 100 -5.26 -6.54 -4.46
N ARG A 101 -5.79 -7.50 -5.23
CA ARG A 101 -5.90 -8.89 -4.82
C ARG A 101 -5.12 -9.82 -5.72
N SER A 102 -4.44 -10.78 -5.09
CA SER A 102 -3.85 -11.93 -5.77
C SER A 102 -4.21 -13.18 -4.97
N ASN A 103 -3.75 -14.35 -5.44
CA ASN A 103 -4.04 -15.60 -4.73
C ASN A 103 -3.30 -15.75 -3.40
N LYS A 104 -2.21 -15.01 -3.20
CA LYS A 104 -1.37 -15.12 -1.99
C LYS A 104 -1.31 -13.84 -1.16
N LEU A 105 -1.57 -12.69 -1.77
CA LEU A 105 -1.49 -11.39 -1.12
C LEU A 105 -2.66 -10.53 -1.50
N GLU A 106 -3.08 -9.69 -0.54
CA GLU A 106 -4.00 -8.58 -0.80
C GLU A 106 -3.43 -7.33 -0.17
N PHE A 107 -3.58 -6.22 -0.86
CA PHE A 107 -3.28 -4.91 -0.32
C PHE A 107 -4.56 -4.11 -0.22
N HIS A 108 -4.81 -3.59 0.98
CA HIS A 108 -5.94 -2.70 1.25
C HIS A 108 -5.38 -1.34 1.64
N PHE A 109 -5.92 -0.29 1.05
CA PHE A 109 -5.52 1.08 1.37
C PHE A 109 -6.64 1.72 2.17
N GLY A 110 -6.34 2.12 3.40
CA GLY A 110 -7.36 2.63 4.29
C GLY A 110 -7.65 4.11 4.06
N TYR A 111 -8.89 4.52 4.36
CA TYR A 111 -9.24 5.93 4.37
C TYR A 111 -8.55 6.68 5.52
N ASP A 112 -7.90 5.94 6.42
CA ASP A 112 -7.18 6.46 7.57
C ASP A 112 -5.68 6.62 7.32
N TYR A 113 -5.27 6.58 6.04
CA TYR A 113 -3.87 6.68 5.60
C TYR A 113 -2.98 5.50 6.01
N TYR A 114 -3.59 4.37 6.32
CA TYR A 114 -2.85 3.13 6.54
C TYR A 114 -2.91 2.24 5.30
N MET A 115 -1.83 1.51 5.08
CA MET A 115 -1.84 0.41 4.12
C MET A 115 -1.90 -0.89 4.90
N TYR A 116 -2.75 -1.82 4.47
CA TYR A 116 -2.87 -3.13 5.09
C TYR A 116 -2.42 -4.19 4.11
N ILE A 117 -1.67 -5.17 4.61
CA ILE A 117 -1.19 -6.30 3.81
C ILE A 117 -1.81 -7.56 4.42
N VAL A 118 -2.49 -8.34 3.59
CA VAL A 118 -3.04 -9.63 4.00
C VAL A 118 -2.30 -10.72 3.23
N ALA A 119 -1.58 -11.58 3.94
CA ALA A 119 -0.81 -12.66 3.35
C ALA A 119 -1.53 -13.98 3.65
N TYR A 120 -1.63 -14.82 2.63
CA TYR A 120 -2.13 -16.19 2.77
C TYR A 120 -0.95 -17.15 2.66
N ASP A 121 -1.11 -18.39 3.06
CA ASP A 121 -0.12 -19.47 3.01
C ASP A 121 1.00 -19.34 4.05
N PHE A 122 1.70 -18.20 4.10
CA PHE A 122 2.78 -18.01 5.08
C PHE A 122 2.89 -16.53 5.49
N PRO A 123 3.45 -16.28 6.70
CA PRO A 123 3.60 -14.90 7.18
C PRO A 123 4.74 -14.17 6.47
N ILE A 124 4.71 -12.85 6.56
CA ILE A 124 5.79 -12.01 6.06
C ILE A 124 6.90 -11.99 7.09
N SER A 125 8.12 -12.36 6.67
CA SER A 125 9.29 -12.24 7.52
C SER A 125 9.89 -10.84 7.38
N MET A 126 9.90 -10.08 8.47
CA MET A 126 10.45 -8.73 8.46
C MET A 126 11.95 -8.70 8.20
N ASN A 127 12.65 -9.82 8.42
CA ASN A 127 14.07 -9.92 8.11
C ASN A 127 14.34 -9.91 6.60
N ASP A 128 13.33 -10.22 5.79
CA ASP A 128 13.45 -10.25 4.32
C ASP A 128 13.04 -8.93 3.68
N ILE A 129 12.66 -7.95 4.49
CA ILE A 129 12.17 -6.66 4.00
C ILE A 129 13.04 -5.54 4.56
N ASN A 130 13.49 -4.66 3.67
CA ASN A 130 14.25 -3.48 4.06
C ASN A 130 13.37 -2.24 3.88
N THR A 131 12.71 -1.82 4.97
CA THR A 131 11.84 -0.65 4.93
C THR A 131 12.05 0.21 6.17
N HIS A 132 11.87 1.52 6.00
CA HIS A 132 11.87 2.48 7.10
C HIS A 132 10.47 2.65 7.69
N LEU A 133 9.44 2.09 7.05
CA LEU A 133 8.07 2.12 7.56
C LEU A 133 7.92 1.13 8.71
N ILE A 134 6.96 1.38 9.57
CA ILE A 134 6.64 0.48 10.68
C ILE A 134 5.55 -0.46 10.21
N VAL A 135 5.84 -1.77 10.26
CA VAL A 135 4.88 -2.82 9.89
C VAL A 135 4.54 -3.59 11.15
N GLU A 136 3.26 -3.68 11.48
CA GLU A 136 2.80 -4.33 12.70
C GLU A 136 1.68 -5.32 12.40
N LYS A 137 1.55 -6.36 13.21
CA LYS A 137 0.45 -7.31 13.09
C LYS A 137 -0.85 -6.61 13.47
N PHE A 138 -1.81 -6.63 12.56
CA PHE A 138 -3.09 -5.95 12.76
C PHE A 138 -4.10 -6.46 11.74
N ASP A 139 -5.29 -6.83 12.20
CA ASP A 139 -6.32 -7.31 11.28
C ASP A 139 -6.90 -6.16 10.48
N SER A 140 -6.78 -6.24 9.15
CA SER A 140 -7.33 -5.22 8.27
C SER A 140 -8.85 -5.12 8.46
N PRO A 141 -9.41 -3.90 8.64
CA PRO A 141 -10.85 -3.73 8.70
C PRO A 141 -11.55 -3.98 7.37
N TYR A 142 -10.79 -4.17 6.30
CA TYR A 142 -11.30 -4.35 4.95
C TYR A 142 -11.29 -5.82 4.50
N ILE A 143 -10.97 -6.75 5.38
CA ILE A 143 -11.07 -8.18 5.08
C ILE A 143 -12.55 -8.54 4.97
N SER A 144 -12.90 -9.19 3.86
CA SER A 144 -14.28 -9.59 3.60
C SER A 144 -14.39 -11.09 3.34
#